data_2523ae22884c947c53dff398014aff85
#
_entry.id   2523ae22884c947c53dff398014aff85
#
_cell.length_a   1.000
_cell.length_b   1.000
_cell.length_c   1.000
_cell.angle_alpha   90.00
_cell.angle_beta   90.00
_cell.angle_gamma   90.00
#
_symmetry.space_group_name_H-M   'P 1'
#
loop_
_entity.id
_entity.type
_entity.pdbx_description
1 polymer ?
#
loop_
_entity_poly.entity_id
_entity_poly.type
_entity_poly.pdbx_seq_one_letter_code
_entity_poly.pdbx_strand_id
1 'polypeptide(L)'
;MDLGLAGRVYVVSGGSRGLGRAAAEVLVAEGSRVVLSARDETAVERAAQELGGPAHAVGVVADIADAAGAQRLVEGAHSAYGGLDGALVSVGGPTPGTAMDTDENAWRAAFDSIYLGTLRLTRRVVGALGDEGGSIAWVLSSSVRCPVPGLAISNGLRPGLAGLAKTFADELGPRGIRVNGLLPGRIATDRTVELNAATGDPAAARERNIAGIPLRRYGEPVEFGRIAAFVLSPAASYLTGSMIPVDGGMMRAW
;
A
#
# COMPACT_ATOMS: atom_id res chain seq x y z
N MET A 1 -18.56 -14.70 0.91
CA MET A 1 -17.91 -14.83 -0.42
C MET A 1 -16.55 -15.45 -0.17
N ASP A 2 -16.23 -16.51 -0.85
CA ASP A 2 -14.86 -17.04 -0.83
C ASP A 2 -14.00 -16.18 -1.74
N LEU A 3 -12.92 -15.62 -1.19
CA LEU A 3 -11.97 -14.80 -1.92
C LEU A 3 -10.91 -15.63 -2.65
N GLY A 4 -10.78 -16.93 -2.35
CA GLY A 4 -9.73 -17.82 -2.89
C GLY A 4 -8.33 -17.45 -2.41
N LEU A 5 -8.21 -16.90 -1.20
CA LEU A 5 -6.94 -16.43 -0.61
C LEU A 5 -6.22 -17.51 0.20
N ALA A 6 -6.91 -18.58 0.59
CA ALA A 6 -6.34 -19.63 1.43
C ALA A 6 -5.08 -20.26 0.79
N GLY A 7 -4.00 -20.30 1.56
CA GLY A 7 -2.70 -20.84 1.17
C GLY A 7 -1.84 -19.94 0.26
N ARG A 8 -2.38 -18.82 -0.25
CA ARG A 8 -1.64 -17.89 -1.11
C ARG A 8 -0.63 -17.07 -0.30
N VAL A 9 0.43 -16.65 -0.98
CA VAL A 9 1.56 -15.91 -0.38
C VAL A 9 1.63 -14.49 -0.93
N TYR A 10 1.63 -13.51 -0.03
CA TYR A 10 1.75 -12.10 -0.41
C TYR A 10 2.90 -11.40 0.31
N VAL A 11 3.66 -10.58 -0.41
CA VAL A 11 4.55 -9.61 0.23
C VAL A 11 3.79 -8.33 0.51
N VAL A 12 4.05 -7.72 1.68
CA VAL A 12 3.43 -6.47 2.11
C VAL A 12 4.52 -5.51 2.58
N SER A 13 4.87 -4.53 1.75
CA SER A 13 5.82 -3.51 2.19
C SER A 13 5.15 -2.52 3.14
N GLY A 14 5.92 -1.96 4.09
CA GLY A 14 5.35 -1.11 5.14
C GLY A 14 4.30 -1.83 6.00
N GLY A 15 4.51 -3.15 6.23
CA GLY A 15 3.54 -4.04 6.86
C GLY A 15 3.53 -4.01 8.39
N SER A 16 4.42 -3.27 9.05
CA SER A 16 4.49 -3.26 10.52
C SER A 16 3.42 -2.38 11.18
N ARG A 17 2.80 -1.43 10.47
CA ARG A 17 1.78 -0.52 10.99
C ARG A 17 0.84 0.02 9.90
N GLY A 18 -0.21 0.72 10.31
CA GLY A 18 -1.10 1.46 9.43
C GLY A 18 -1.81 0.60 8.39
N LEU A 19 -1.90 1.09 7.16
CA LEU A 19 -2.68 0.45 6.08
C LEU A 19 -2.07 -0.88 5.60
N GLY A 20 -0.72 -0.97 5.55
CA GLY A 20 -0.04 -2.21 5.20
C GLY A 20 -0.32 -3.31 6.23
N ARG A 21 -0.22 -2.96 7.54
CA ARG A 21 -0.55 -3.89 8.62
C ARG A 21 -2.01 -4.34 8.57
N ALA A 22 -2.95 -3.42 8.42
CA ALA A 22 -4.37 -3.74 8.34
C ALA A 22 -4.71 -4.67 7.16
N ALA A 23 -4.05 -4.48 6.02
CA ALA A 23 -4.21 -5.39 4.88
C ALA A 23 -3.62 -6.78 5.17
N ALA A 24 -2.46 -6.85 5.82
CA ALA A 24 -1.85 -8.12 6.22
C ALA A 24 -2.72 -8.90 7.21
N GLU A 25 -3.37 -8.21 8.17
CA GLU A 25 -4.32 -8.82 9.11
C GLU A 25 -5.49 -9.50 8.38
N VAL A 26 -6.07 -8.81 7.39
CA VAL A 26 -7.19 -9.37 6.63
C VAL A 26 -6.72 -10.52 5.75
N LEU A 27 -5.57 -10.40 5.08
CA LEU A 27 -5.00 -11.49 4.25
C LEU A 27 -4.76 -12.75 5.09
N VAL A 28 -4.19 -12.61 6.29
CA VAL A 28 -3.97 -13.75 7.20
C VAL A 28 -5.30 -14.32 7.70
N ALA A 29 -6.26 -13.47 8.05
CA ALA A 29 -7.60 -13.92 8.49
C ALA A 29 -8.34 -14.71 7.38
N GLU A 30 -8.08 -14.40 6.10
CA GLU A 30 -8.60 -15.12 4.93
C GLU A 30 -7.72 -16.34 4.54
N GLY A 31 -6.75 -16.74 5.38
CA GLY A 31 -5.93 -17.93 5.21
C GLY A 31 -4.70 -17.76 4.33
N SER A 32 -4.32 -16.54 3.95
CA SER A 32 -3.06 -16.28 3.26
C SER A 32 -1.87 -16.30 4.22
N ARG A 33 -0.67 -16.43 3.65
CA ARG A 33 0.61 -16.20 4.32
C ARG A 33 1.20 -14.88 3.84
N VAL A 34 1.82 -14.13 4.74
CA VAL A 34 2.34 -12.82 4.41
C VAL A 34 3.81 -12.67 4.78
N VAL A 35 4.56 -11.97 3.94
CA VAL A 35 5.92 -11.53 4.25
C VAL A 35 5.88 -10.00 4.38
N LEU A 36 6.07 -9.52 5.60
CA LEU A 36 6.03 -8.10 5.93
C LEU A 36 7.41 -7.47 5.77
N SER A 37 7.48 -6.22 5.31
CA SER A 37 8.71 -5.46 5.50
C SER A 37 8.49 -4.17 6.28
N ALA A 38 9.51 -3.81 7.04
CA ALA A 38 9.70 -2.50 7.64
C ALA A 38 11.21 -2.24 7.79
N ARG A 39 11.57 -0.97 8.07
CA ARG A 39 12.97 -0.59 8.34
C ARG A 39 13.41 -0.91 9.75
N ASP A 40 12.47 -0.93 10.69
CA ASP A 40 12.68 -1.23 12.09
C ASP A 40 12.46 -2.74 12.31
N GLU A 41 13.52 -3.43 12.77
CA GLU A 41 13.55 -4.87 13.00
C GLU A 41 12.56 -5.28 14.07
N THR A 42 12.60 -4.63 15.23
CA THR A 42 11.70 -4.92 16.34
C THR A 42 10.23 -4.75 15.95
N ALA A 43 9.91 -3.71 15.18
CA ALA A 43 8.55 -3.47 14.75
C ALA A 43 8.06 -4.51 13.74
N VAL A 44 8.90 -4.95 12.79
CA VAL A 44 8.47 -5.95 11.80
C VAL A 44 8.37 -7.33 12.38
N GLU A 45 9.28 -7.72 13.29
CA GLU A 45 9.22 -9.00 14.00
C GLU A 45 7.98 -9.09 14.90
N ARG A 46 7.74 -8.05 15.71
CA ARG A 46 6.53 -7.98 16.54
C ARG A 46 5.27 -8.09 15.69
N ALA A 47 5.20 -7.35 14.57
CA ALA A 47 4.07 -7.41 13.65
C ALA A 47 3.84 -8.83 13.11
N ALA A 48 4.89 -9.54 12.74
CA ALA A 48 4.78 -10.92 12.27
C ALA A 48 4.30 -11.87 13.39
N GLN A 49 4.82 -11.73 14.60
CA GLN A 49 4.39 -12.55 15.75
C GLN A 49 2.91 -12.34 16.09
N GLU A 50 2.45 -11.09 16.11
CA GLU A 50 1.04 -10.74 16.35
C GLU A 50 0.09 -11.29 15.28
N LEU A 51 0.58 -11.56 14.06
CA LEU A 51 -0.16 -12.21 12.96
C LEU A 51 -0.12 -13.74 13.01
N GLY A 52 0.42 -14.32 14.07
CA GLY A 52 0.48 -15.78 14.27
C GLY A 52 1.85 -16.40 13.97
N GLY A 53 2.89 -15.58 13.81
CA GLY A 53 4.26 -16.03 13.61
C GLY A 53 4.51 -16.76 12.30
N PRO A 54 5.59 -17.57 12.20
CA PRO A 54 6.09 -18.11 10.92
C PRO A 54 5.11 -19.00 10.15
N ALA A 55 4.07 -19.52 10.78
CA ALA A 55 3.03 -20.29 10.08
C ALA A 55 2.17 -19.39 9.16
N HIS A 56 2.04 -18.10 9.50
CA HIS A 56 1.15 -17.15 8.83
C HIS A 56 1.87 -15.88 8.35
N ALA A 57 2.89 -15.43 9.09
CA ALA A 57 3.59 -14.20 8.79
C ALA A 57 5.07 -14.26 9.16
N VAL A 58 5.93 -13.72 8.32
CA VAL A 58 7.35 -13.49 8.62
C VAL A 58 7.71 -12.01 8.38
N GLY A 59 8.60 -11.48 9.21
CA GLY A 59 9.15 -10.14 9.12
C GLY A 59 10.49 -10.13 8.38
N VAL A 60 10.69 -9.16 7.49
CA VAL A 60 11.94 -8.92 6.77
C VAL A 60 12.33 -7.46 6.95
N VAL A 61 13.53 -7.21 7.47
CA VAL A 61 14.07 -5.84 7.54
C VAL A 61 14.47 -5.38 6.13
N ALA A 62 13.67 -4.50 5.58
CA ALA A 62 13.90 -3.99 4.23
C ALA A 62 13.31 -2.59 4.03
N ASP A 63 14.09 -1.75 3.33
CA ASP A 63 13.61 -0.51 2.74
C ASP A 63 13.50 -0.73 1.21
N ILE A 64 12.32 -0.53 0.65
CA ILE A 64 12.11 -0.70 -0.80
C ILE A 64 12.71 0.46 -1.62
N ALA A 65 13.10 1.56 -0.97
CA ALA A 65 13.92 2.59 -1.59
C ALA A 65 15.29 2.04 -2.02
N ASP A 66 15.79 1.01 -1.31
CA ASP A 66 16.99 0.27 -1.66
C ASP A 66 16.66 -0.93 -2.57
N ALA A 67 17.45 -1.09 -3.65
CA ALA A 67 17.27 -2.20 -4.58
C ALA A 67 17.46 -3.57 -3.91
N ALA A 68 18.39 -3.68 -2.96
CA ALA A 68 18.61 -4.88 -2.18
C ALA A 68 17.44 -5.16 -1.21
N GLY A 69 16.77 -4.11 -0.69
CA GLY A 69 15.60 -4.26 0.15
C GLY A 69 14.43 -4.94 -0.55
N ALA A 70 14.12 -4.49 -1.77
CA ALA A 70 13.09 -5.12 -2.60
C ALA A 70 13.41 -6.60 -2.92
N GLN A 71 14.68 -6.92 -3.16
CA GLN A 71 15.15 -8.28 -3.39
C GLN A 71 14.96 -9.16 -2.14
N ARG A 72 15.45 -8.69 -0.97
CA ARG A 72 15.31 -9.45 0.30
C ARG A 72 13.86 -9.78 0.63
N LEU A 73 12.93 -8.87 0.34
CA LEU A 73 11.51 -9.10 0.61
C LEU A 73 10.92 -10.24 -0.23
N VAL A 74 11.28 -10.30 -1.50
CA VAL A 74 10.84 -11.38 -2.41
C VAL A 74 11.54 -12.71 -2.07
N GLU A 75 12.83 -12.69 -1.78
CA GLU A 75 13.57 -13.89 -1.32
C GLU A 75 13.01 -14.43 -0.01
N GLY A 76 12.57 -13.56 0.89
CA GLY A 76 11.89 -13.96 2.12
C GLY A 76 10.62 -14.76 1.87
N ALA A 77 9.84 -14.42 0.82
CA ALA A 77 8.64 -15.18 0.45
C ALA A 77 8.98 -16.58 -0.07
N HIS A 78 9.98 -16.68 -0.94
CA HIS A 78 10.42 -17.99 -1.43
C HIS A 78 11.02 -18.85 -0.33
N SER A 79 11.83 -18.27 0.55
CA SER A 79 12.49 -19.01 1.64
C SER A 79 11.49 -19.50 2.70
N ALA A 80 10.50 -18.67 3.04
CA ALA A 80 9.54 -19.01 4.10
C ALA A 80 8.40 -19.91 3.59
N TYR A 81 7.92 -19.66 2.36
CA TYR A 81 6.67 -20.24 1.88
C TYR A 81 6.74 -20.88 0.49
N GLY A 82 7.92 -20.92 -0.13
CA GLY A 82 8.17 -21.61 -1.41
C GLY A 82 7.67 -20.89 -2.66
N GLY A 83 7.05 -19.71 -2.55
CA GLY A 83 6.51 -18.99 -3.71
C GLY A 83 5.90 -17.66 -3.36
N LEU A 84 5.26 -17.04 -4.37
CA LEU A 84 4.65 -15.72 -4.26
C LEU A 84 3.44 -15.62 -5.22
N ASP A 85 2.29 -15.14 -4.74
CA ASP A 85 1.07 -14.91 -5.52
C ASP A 85 0.81 -13.43 -5.80
N GLY A 86 1.48 -12.53 -5.08
CA GLY A 86 1.30 -11.10 -5.28
C GLY A 86 1.88 -10.20 -4.20
N ALA A 87 1.55 -8.92 -4.29
CA ALA A 87 2.07 -7.92 -3.37
C ALA A 87 1.12 -6.78 -3.07
N LEU A 88 1.12 -6.31 -1.82
CA LEU A 88 0.68 -4.97 -1.47
C LEU A 88 1.92 -4.06 -1.32
N VAL A 89 2.06 -3.11 -2.23
CA VAL A 89 3.13 -2.12 -2.14
C VAL A 89 2.62 -0.90 -1.39
N SER A 90 2.99 -0.81 -0.12
CA SER A 90 2.65 0.30 0.77
C SER A 90 3.90 1.05 1.18
N VAL A 91 3.95 2.34 0.89
CA VAL A 91 5.06 3.23 1.24
C VAL A 91 4.54 4.33 2.15
N GLY A 92 5.31 4.69 3.16
CA GLY A 92 5.00 5.79 4.06
C GLY A 92 4.72 7.10 3.30
N GLY A 93 3.87 7.96 3.88
CA GLY A 93 3.59 9.25 3.28
C GLY A 93 4.84 10.16 3.31
N PRO A 94 5.04 11.01 2.30
CA PRO A 94 6.13 11.98 2.28
C PRO A 94 5.92 13.07 3.34
N THR A 95 6.97 13.83 3.65
CA THR A 95 6.90 15.01 4.51
C THR A 95 5.83 15.98 3.99
N PRO A 96 4.92 16.48 4.85
CA PRO A 96 4.00 17.53 4.47
C PRO A 96 4.75 18.83 4.11
N GLY A 97 4.19 19.58 3.19
CA GLY A 97 4.75 20.88 2.78
C GLY A 97 4.04 21.44 1.56
N THR A 98 4.26 22.72 1.29
CA THR A 98 3.82 23.39 0.07
C THR A 98 4.81 23.14 -1.07
N ALA A 99 4.43 23.43 -2.31
CA ALA A 99 5.32 23.28 -3.45
C ALA A 99 6.49 24.27 -3.42
N MET A 100 6.30 25.45 -2.79
CA MET A 100 7.32 26.49 -2.71
C MET A 100 8.32 26.25 -1.58
N ASP A 101 7.87 25.66 -0.46
CA ASP A 101 8.69 25.55 0.75
C ASP A 101 9.34 24.15 0.91
N THR A 102 8.92 23.18 0.11
CA THR A 102 9.49 21.82 0.18
C THR A 102 10.83 21.78 -0.57
N ASP A 103 11.90 21.47 0.16
CA ASP A 103 13.24 21.44 -0.41
C ASP A 103 13.45 20.28 -1.41
N GLU A 104 14.45 20.43 -2.28
CA GLU A 104 14.74 19.47 -3.35
C GLU A 104 15.20 18.10 -2.82
N ASN A 105 15.86 18.04 -1.67
CA ASN A 105 16.29 16.76 -1.08
C ASN A 105 15.09 15.96 -0.59
N ALA A 106 14.06 16.62 -0.03
CA ALA A 106 12.81 15.97 0.33
C ALA A 106 12.09 15.40 -0.91
N TRP A 107 12.09 16.11 -2.04
CA TRP A 107 11.57 15.62 -3.31
C TRP A 107 12.34 14.40 -3.82
N ARG A 108 13.68 14.44 -3.81
CA ARG A 108 14.53 13.32 -4.24
C ARG A 108 14.32 12.09 -3.37
N ALA A 109 14.37 12.25 -2.05
CA ALA A 109 14.14 11.13 -1.12
C ALA A 109 12.76 10.50 -1.28
N ALA A 110 11.73 11.33 -1.51
CA ALA A 110 10.39 10.84 -1.76
C ALA A 110 10.25 10.16 -3.14
N PHE A 111 10.93 10.66 -4.17
CA PHE A 111 10.97 10.02 -5.49
C PHE A 111 11.63 8.64 -5.39
N ASP A 112 12.76 8.52 -4.69
CA ASP A 112 13.44 7.24 -4.49
C ASP A 112 12.56 6.24 -3.72
N SER A 113 11.93 6.67 -2.64
CA SER A 113 11.14 5.76 -1.80
C SER A 113 9.75 5.46 -2.39
N ILE A 114 9.02 6.48 -2.83
CA ILE A 114 7.63 6.33 -3.28
C ILE A 114 7.57 5.84 -4.73
N TYR A 115 8.32 6.48 -5.62
CA TYR A 115 8.22 6.19 -7.05
C TYR A 115 9.12 5.01 -7.46
N LEU A 116 10.43 5.16 -7.28
CA LEU A 116 11.38 4.11 -7.65
C LEU A 116 11.26 2.88 -6.76
N GLY A 117 10.98 3.04 -5.47
CA GLY A 117 10.74 1.91 -4.56
C GLY A 117 9.55 1.07 -4.99
N THR A 118 8.43 1.71 -5.35
CA THR A 118 7.26 1.01 -5.91
C THR A 118 7.60 0.28 -7.20
N LEU A 119 8.30 0.93 -8.13
CA LEU A 119 8.73 0.34 -9.40
C LEU A 119 9.69 -0.85 -9.19
N ARG A 120 10.68 -0.71 -8.31
CA ARG A 120 11.66 -1.77 -7.99
C ARG A 120 10.98 -3.01 -7.42
N LEU A 121 10.16 -2.81 -6.39
CA LEU A 121 9.46 -3.94 -5.76
C LEU A 121 8.50 -4.61 -6.74
N THR A 122 7.74 -3.84 -7.52
CA THR A 122 6.85 -4.39 -8.54
C THR A 122 7.61 -5.27 -9.54
N ARG A 123 8.74 -4.80 -10.07
CA ARG A 123 9.57 -5.58 -11.00
C ARG A 123 10.11 -6.87 -10.38
N ARG A 124 10.54 -6.83 -9.11
CA ARG A 124 11.00 -8.02 -8.38
C ARG A 124 9.87 -9.03 -8.17
N VAL A 125 8.71 -8.56 -7.77
CA VAL A 125 7.50 -9.39 -7.62
C VAL A 125 7.13 -10.03 -8.95
N VAL A 126 7.02 -9.27 -10.03
CA VAL A 126 6.70 -9.77 -11.39
C VAL A 126 7.68 -10.84 -11.86
N GLY A 127 8.97 -10.69 -11.53
CA GLY A 127 10.02 -11.67 -11.85
C GLY A 127 9.95 -12.94 -11.01
N ALA A 128 9.23 -12.92 -9.89
CA ALA A 128 9.08 -14.03 -8.96
C ALA A 128 7.71 -14.73 -9.03
N LEU A 129 6.74 -14.14 -9.72
CA LEU A 129 5.44 -14.76 -9.96
C LEU A 129 5.58 -15.91 -10.96
N GLY A 130 4.86 -17.02 -10.70
CA GLY A 130 4.78 -18.17 -11.59
C GLY A 130 3.91 -17.92 -12.83
N ASP A 131 3.72 -18.98 -13.61
CA ASP A 131 2.98 -18.93 -14.88
C ASP A 131 1.46 -18.70 -14.69
N GLU A 132 0.94 -18.94 -13.49
CA GLU A 132 -0.47 -18.70 -13.15
C GLU A 132 -0.81 -17.20 -12.96
N GLY A 133 0.16 -16.33 -13.14
CA GLY A 133 -0.01 -14.89 -12.96
C GLY A 133 0.07 -14.45 -11.50
N GLY A 134 -0.66 -13.38 -11.15
CA GLY A 134 -0.65 -12.84 -9.79
C GLY A 134 -1.34 -11.50 -9.66
N SER A 135 -1.28 -10.91 -8.48
CA SER A 135 -1.93 -9.63 -8.22
C SER A 135 -1.06 -8.67 -7.42
N ILE A 136 -0.97 -7.43 -7.89
CA ILE A 136 -0.22 -6.36 -7.24
C ILE A 136 -1.18 -5.21 -6.96
N ALA A 137 -1.20 -4.72 -5.74
CA ALA A 137 -1.95 -3.53 -5.36
C ALA A 137 -0.99 -2.48 -4.78
N TRP A 138 -1.14 -1.23 -5.22
CA TRP A 138 -0.37 -0.10 -4.73
C TRP A 138 -1.19 0.78 -3.80
N VAL A 139 -0.70 1.05 -2.61
CA VAL A 139 -1.31 2.05 -1.72
C VAL A 139 -0.89 3.44 -2.19
N LEU A 140 -1.76 4.10 -2.90
CA LEU A 140 -1.55 5.44 -3.41
C LEU A 140 -2.15 6.51 -2.48
N SER A 141 -3.01 7.36 -2.99
CA SER A 141 -3.66 8.44 -2.25
C SER A 141 -4.83 9.00 -3.05
N SER A 142 -5.78 9.63 -2.38
CA SER A 142 -6.77 10.50 -3.01
C SER A 142 -6.14 11.61 -3.85
N SER A 143 -4.90 12.01 -3.56
CA SER A 143 -4.14 13.00 -4.33
C SER A 143 -3.87 12.61 -5.79
N VAL A 144 -4.10 11.35 -6.16
CA VAL A 144 -4.07 10.90 -7.57
C VAL A 144 -5.12 11.63 -8.41
N ARG A 145 -6.29 11.89 -7.86
CA ARG A 145 -7.41 12.54 -8.57
C ARG A 145 -7.65 13.99 -8.16
N CYS A 146 -7.42 14.30 -6.89
CA CYS A 146 -7.67 15.63 -6.33
C CYS A 146 -6.48 16.04 -5.46
N PRO A 147 -5.73 17.11 -5.80
CA PRO A 147 -4.64 17.60 -4.99
C PRO A 147 -5.06 17.85 -3.53
N VAL A 148 -4.25 17.39 -2.60
CA VAL A 148 -4.48 17.60 -1.16
C VAL A 148 -3.61 18.76 -0.68
N PRO A 149 -4.19 19.82 -0.09
CA PRO A 149 -3.41 20.94 0.43
C PRO A 149 -2.35 20.49 1.42
N GLY A 150 -1.14 21.08 1.33
CA GLY A 150 -0.01 20.75 2.18
C GLY A 150 0.66 19.41 1.92
N LEU A 151 0.33 18.71 0.82
CA LEU A 151 0.95 17.45 0.43
C LEU A 151 1.56 17.51 -0.98
N ALA A 152 2.36 18.56 -1.25
CA ALA A 152 2.90 18.82 -2.58
C ALA A 152 3.62 17.61 -3.21
N ILE A 153 4.49 16.93 -2.47
CA ILE A 153 5.20 15.74 -2.96
C ILE A 153 4.22 14.62 -3.34
N SER A 154 3.22 14.35 -2.49
CA SER A 154 2.21 13.33 -2.80
C SER A 154 1.41 13.68 -4.07
N ASN A 155 1.02 14.95 -4.19
CA ASN A 155 0.29 15.47 -5.35
C ASN A 155 1.12 15.37 -6.65
N GLY A 156 2.44 15.53 -6.56
CA GLY A 156 3.33 15.44 -7.72
C GLY A 156 3.68 14.02 -8.13
N LEU A 157 3.89 13.10 -7.18
CA LEU A 157 4.43 11.78 -7.49
C LEU A 157 3.35 10.70 -7.71
N ARG A 158 2.29 10.69 -6.90
CA ARG A 158 1.31 9.59 -6.95
C ARG A 158 0.44 9.55 -8.20
N PRO A 159 0.09 10.67 -8.86
CA PRO A 159 -0.57 10.62 -10.18
C PRO A 159 0.29 9.92 -11.25
N GLY A 160 1.61 10.11 -11.24
CA GLY A 160 2.53 9.40 -12.12
C GLY A 160 2.52 7.88 -11.90
N LEU A 161 2.43 7.43 -10.64
CA LEU A 161 2.26 6.00 -10.34
C LEU A 161 0.92 5.46 -10.85
N ALA A 162 -0.16 6.23 -10.76
CA ALA A 162 -1.45 5.81 -11.30
C ALA A 162 -1.40 5.60 -12.83
N GLY A 163 -0.70 6.48 -13.56
CA GLY A 163 -0.41 6.29 -14.98
C GLY A 163 0.44 5.03 -15.24
N LEU A 164 1.48 4.84 -14.44
CA LEU A 164 2.36 3.67 -14.53
C LEU A 164 1.63 2.35 -14.23
N ALA A 165 0.64 2.35 -13.34
CA ALA A 165 -0.18 1.17 -13.08
C ALA A 165 -0.99 0.74 -14.32
N LYS A 166 -1.45 1.70 -15.14
CA LYS A 166 -2.08 1.40 -16.43
C LYS A 166 -1.09 0.74 -17.39
N THR A 167 0.11 1.29 -17.50
CA THR A 167 1.18 0.71 -18.33
C THR A 167 1.48 -0.73 -17.91
N PHE A 168 1.65 -0.98 -16.61
CA PHE A 168 1.85 -2.34 -16.11
C PHE A 168 0.65 -3.26 -16.39
N ALA A 169 -0.58 -2.76 -16.30
CA ALA A 169 -1.76 -3.56 -16.60
C ALA A 169 -1.77 -4.01 -18.08
N ASP A 170 -1.37 -3.14 -19.00
CA ASP A 170 -1.27 -3.45 -20.43
C ASP A 170 -0.13 -4.43 -20.72
N GLU A 171 1.05 -4.21 -20.14
CA GLU A 171 2.25 -5.04 -20.36
C GLU A 171 2.13 -6.43 -19.72
N LEU A 172 1.49 -6.55 -18.55
CA LEU A 172 1.47 -7.75 -17.73
C LEU A 172 0.16 -8.55 -17.83
N GLY A 173 -0.90 -7.92 -18.35
CA GLY A 173 -2.20 -8.58 -18.55
C GLY A 173 -2.13 -9.90 -19.33
N PRO A 174 -1.34 -9.98 -20.44
CA PRO A 174 -1.15 -11.25 -21.17
C PRO A 174 -0.53 -12.40 -20.34
N ARG A 175 0.14 -12.05 -19.21
CA ARG A 175 0.69 -13.03 -18.26
C ARG A 175 -0.26 -13.33 -17.09
N GLY A 176 -1.50 -12.85 -17.11
CA GLY A 176 -2.44 -13.00 -16.00
C GLY A 176 -2.07 -12.19 -14.74
N ILE A 177 -1.17 -11.21 -14.86
CA ILE A 177 -0.75 -10.37 -13.72
C ILE A 177 -1.57 -9.09 -13.70
N ARG A 178 -2.25 -8.83 -12.59
CA ARG A 178 -3.10 -7.66 -12.39
C ARG A 178 -2.37 -6.61 -11.55
N VAL A 179 -2.50 -5.33 -11.91
CA VAL A 179 -1.92 -4.20 -11.17
C VAL A 179 -3.00 -3.15 -10.94
N ASN A 180 -3.28 -2.82 -9.68
CA ASN A 180 -4.29 -1.86 -9.30
C ASN A 180 -3.76 -0.87 -8.26
N GLY A 181 -4.34 0.33 -8.19
CA GLY A 181 -4.07 1.33 -7.17
C GLY A 181 -5.24 1.48 -6.20
N LEU A 182 -4.95 1.57 -4.91
CA LEU A 182 -5.89 1.89 -3.86
C LEU A 182 -5.70 3.35 -3.45
N LEU A 183 -6.77 4.12 -3.42
CA LEU A 183 -6.75 5.54 -3.12
C LEU A 183 -7.40 5.79 -1.74
N PRO A 184 -6.64 5.60 -0.63
CA PRO A 184 -7.20 5.89 0.68
C PRO A 184 -7.51 7.37 0.85
N GLY A 185 -8.65 7.66 1.49
CA GLY A 185 -8.98 8.97 2.01
C GLY A 185 -8.45 9.14 3.44
N ARG A 186 -9.32 9.59 4.34
CA ARG A 186 -9.02 9.75 5.77
C ARG A 186 -9.31 8.44 6.52
N ILE A 187 -8.29 7.64 6.74
CA ILE A 187 -8.35 6.40 7.53
C ILE A 187 -7.68 6.65 8.89
N ALA A 188 -8.24 6.12 9.97
CA ALA A 188 -7.77 6.30 11.35
C ALA A 188 -6.47 5.52 11.58
N THR A 189 -5.33 6.11 11.22
CA THR A 189 -3.97 5.60 11.39
C THR A 189 -3.10 6.65 12.06
N ASP A 190 -1.92 6.25 12.57
CA ASP A 190 -0.93 7.18 13.14
C ASP A 190 -0.62 8.32 12.17
N ARG A 191 -0.53 8.03 10.86
CA ARG A 191 -0.29 9.06 9.83
C ARG A 191 -1.38 10.13 9.82
N THR A 192 -2.61 9.77 10.03
CA THR A 192 -3.72 10.73 10.07
C THR A 192 -3.67 11.56 11.35
N VAL A 193 -3.25 10.96 12.48
CA VAL A 193 -3.00 11.68 13.73
C VAL A 193 -1.88 12.69 13.56
N GLU A 194 -0.74 12.29 12.97
CA GLU A 194 0.39 13.18 12.65
C GLU A 194 -0.04 14.37 11.77
N LEU A 195 -0.82 14.10 10.70
CA LEU A 195 -1.29 15.14 9.79
C LEU A 195 -2.25 16.12 10.46
N ASN A 196 -3.12 15.65 11.35
CA ASN A 196 -4.00 16.52 12.13
C ASN A 196 -3.18 17.36 13.13
N ALA A 197 -2.21 16.74 13.81
CA ALA A 197 -1.33 17.43 14.77
C ALA A 197 -0.53 18.57 14.11
N ALA A 198 -0.06 18.36 12.88
CA ALA A 198 0.69 19.37 12.12
C ALA A 198 -0.11 20.64 11.80
N THR A 199 -1.44 20.65 11.99
CA THR A 199 -2.26 21.85 11.79
C THR A 199 -2.28 22.80 12.98
N GLY A 200 -1.72 22.41 14.13
CA GLY A 200 -1.76 23.17 15.39
C GLY A 200 -3.03 22.99 16.22
N ASP A 201 -4.14 22.58 15.61
CA ASP A 201 -5.39 22.21 16.29
C ASP A 201 -5.94 20.89 15.72
N PRO A 202 -5.51 19.74 16.28
CA PRO A 202 -5.90 18.42 15.79
C PRO A 202 -7.41 18.15 15.85
N ALA A 203 -8.11 18.68 16.85
CA ALA A 203 -9.54 18.47 17.02
C ALA A 203 -10.33 19.20 15.94
N ALA A 204 -10.08 20.49 15.75
CA ALA A 204 -10.71 21.27 14.69
C ALA A 204 -10.35 20.74 13.29
N ALA A 205 -9.11 20.28 13.09
CA ALA A 205 -8.71 19.64 11.84
C ALA A 205 -9.51 18.37 11.57
N ARG A 206 -9.70 17.53 12.59
CA ARG A 206 -10.50 16.31 12.48
C ARG A 206 -11.96 16.61 12.15
N GLU A 207 -12.56 17.57 12.81
CA GLU A 207 -13.96 17.99 12.55
C GLU A 207 -14.14 18.50 11.11
N ARG A 208 -13.26 19.42 10.66
CA ARG A 208 -13.28 19.92 9.27
C ARG A 208 -13.14 18.78 8.26
N ASN A 209 -12.23 17.84 8.50
CA ASN A 209 -12.03 16.70 7.61
C ASN A 209 -13.28 15.81 7.56
N ILE A 210 -13.89 15.50 8.70
CA ILE A 210 -15.13 14.69 8.80
C ILE A 210 -16.29 15.38 8.07
N ALA A 211 -16.41 16.71 8.21
CA ALA A 211 -17.45 17.47 7.51
C ALA A 211 -17.37 17.34 5.97
N GLY A 212 -16.18 17.13 5.42
CA GLY A 212 -15.96 16.92 3.99
C GLY A 212 -16.20 15.48 3.50
N ILE A 213 -16.35 14.52 4.41
CA ILE A 213 -16.58 13.10 4.07
C ILE A 213 -18.09 12.80 4.08
N PRO A 214 -18.67 12.27 2.99
CA PRO A 214 -20.10 11.90 2.96
C PRO A 214 -20.51 10.94 4.07
N LEU A 215 -19.69 9.93 4.39
CA LEU A 215 -19.97 8.99 5.49
C LEU A 215 -19.76 9.60 6.90
N ARG A 216 -19.37 10.88 7.00
CA ARG A 216 -19.25 11.65 8.25
C ARG A 216 -18.39 11.01 9.33
N ARG A 217 -17.40 10.23 8.93
CA ARG A 217 -16.39 9.64 9.80
C ARG A 217 -15.10 9.35 9.06
N TYR A 218 -14.04 9.13 9.77
CA TYR A 218 -12.86 8.46 9.21
C TYR A 218 -13.17 6.98 8.98
N GLY A 219 -12.54 6.38 7.99
CA GLY A 219 -12.54 4.94 7.81
C GLY A 219 -11.67 4.26 8.86
N GLU A 220 -12.01 3.03 9.21
CA GLU A 220 -11.16 2.18 10.05
C GLU A 220 -10.12 1.46 9.19
N PRO A 221 -8.90 1.18 9.72
CA PRO A 221 -7.85 0.48 8.96
C PRO A 221 -8.32 -0.84 8.36
N VAL A 222 -9.14 -1.60 9.07
CA VAL A 222 -9.69 -2.88 8.60
C VAL A 222 -10.60 -2.71 7.38
N GLU A 223 -11.30 -1.58 7.23
CA GLU A 223 -12.14 -1.32 6.06
C GLU A 223 -11.26 -1.19 4.80
N PHE A 224 -10.10 -0.55 4.93
CA PHE A 224 -9.09 -0.51 3.86
C PHE A 224 -8.51 -1.91 3.61
N GLY A 225 -8.17 -2.64 4.66
CA GLY A 225 -7.62 -4.00 4.59
C GLY A 225 -8.52 -4.96 3.80
N ARG A 226 -9.82 -4.90 4.02
CA ARG A 226 -10.81 -5.72 3.28
C ARG A 226 -10.82 -5.43 1.79
N ILE A 227 -10.75 -4.17 1.39
CA ILE A 227 -10.67 -3.80 -0.03
C ILE A 227 -9.32 -4.23 -0.63
N ALA A 228 -8.22 -4.07 0.11
CA ALA A 228 -6.91 -4.53 -0.34
C ALA A 228 -6.88 -6.06 -0.56
N ALA A 229 -7.41 -6.83 0.38
CA ALA A 229 -7.52 -8.29 0.27
C ALA A 229 -8.40 -8.71 -0.92
N PHE A 230 -9.56 -8.06 -1.11
CA PHE A 230 -10.41 -8.31 -2.28
C PHE A 230 -9.66 -8.05 -3.60
N VAL A 231 -9.00 -6.90 -3.74
CA VAL A 231 -8.29 -6.51 -4.98
C VAL A 231 -7.14 -7.47 -5.28
N LEU A 232 -6.45 -7.96 -4.25
CA LEU A 232 -5.38 -8.95 -4.38
C LEU A 232 -5.90 -10.35 -4.68
N SER A 233 -7.13 -10.66 -4.33
CA SER A 233 -7.71 -11.99 -4.41
C SER A 233 -8.10 -12.43 -5.83
N PRO A 234 -8.22 -13.74 -6.08
CA PRO A 234 -8.82 -14.28 -7.30
C PRO A 234 -10.26 -13.80 -7.58
N ALA A 235 -11.04 -13.44 -6.55
CA ALA A 235 -12.38 -12.89 -6.72
C ALA A 235 -12.41 -11.59 -7.53
N ALA A 236 -11.27 -10.87 -7.61
CA ALA A 236 -11.09 -9.66 -8.42
C ALA A 236 -10.42 -9.95 -9.78
N SER A 237 -10.55 -11.16 -10.33
CA SER A 237 -9.80 -11.63 -11.51
C SER A 237 -9.97 -10.77 -12.77
N TYR A 238 -11.08 -10.05 -12.91
CA TYR A 238 -11.33 -9.16 -14.06
C TYR A 238 -11.07 -7.67 -13.75
N LEU A 239 -10.26 -7.38 -12.72
CA LEU A 239 -9.95 -6.03 -12.27
C LEU A 239 -8.45 -5.76 -12.38
N THR A 240 -8.02 -4.98 -13.37
CA THR A 240 -6.65 -4.50 -13.55
C THR A 240 -6.61 -3.06 -14.04
N GLY A 241 -5.52 -2.34 -13.79
CA GLY A 241 -5.32 -0.95 -14.16
C GLY A 241 -6.27 0.04 -13.49
N SER A 242 -6.97 -0.36 -12.44
CA SER A 242 -8.00 0.45 -11.78
C SER A 242 -7.45 1.23 -10.61
N MET A 243 -7.98 2.46 -10.42
CA MET A 243 -7.69 3.34 -9.29
C MET A 243 -8.92 3.37 -8.39
N ILE A 244 -8.89 2.64 -7.28
CA ILE A 244 -10.04 2.32 -6.45
C ILE A 244 -10.07 3.23 -5.21
N PRO A 245 -11.05 4.15 -5.08
CA PRO A 245 -11.22 4.98 -3.89
C PRO A 245 -11.64 4.14 -2.68
N VAL A 246 -11.00 4.40 -1.52
CA VAL A 246 -11.39 3.88 -0.21
C VAL A 246 -11.42 5.07 0.74
N ASP A 247 -12.44 5.93 0.62
CA ASP A 247 -12.40 7.30 1.14
C ASP A 247 -13.71 7.83 1.74
N GLY A 248 -14.72 6.98 1.88
CA GLY A 248 -16.02 7.38 2.40
C GLY A 248 -16.78 8.37 1.52
N GLY A 249 -16.41 8.45 0.22
CA GLY A 249 -17.00 9.36 -0.76
C GLY A 249 -16.37 10.76 -0.75
N MET A 250 -15.20 10.93 -0.14
CA MET A 250 -14.53 12.24 -0.01
C MET A 250 -14.15 12.83 -1.38
N MET A 251 -13.64 12.03 -2.30
CA MET A 251 -13.32 12.48 -3.65
C MET A 251 -14.59 12.75 -4.46
N ARG A 252 -14.60 13.88 -5.15
CA ARG A 252 -15.73 14.31 -6.02
C ARG A 252 -15.41 14.11 -7.51
N ALA A 253 -14.17 13.69 -7.82
CA ALA A 253 -13.76 13.38 -9.20
C ALA A 253 -14.25 11.98 -9.62
N TRP A 254 -14.64 11.87 -10.88
CA TRP A 254 -15.05 10.61 -11.51
C TRP A 254 -13.88 9.66 -11.74
#